data_61b16c19911aa3e5397095c7dd540477
#
_entry.id   61b16c19911aa3e5397095c7dd540477
#
_cell.length_a   1.000
_cell.length_b   1.000
_cell.length_c   1.000
_cell.angle_alpha   90.00
_cell.angle_beta   90.00
_cell.angle_gamma   90.00
#
_symmetry.space_group_name_H-M   'P 1'
#
loop_
_entity.id
_entity.type
_entity.pdbx_description
1 polymer ?
#
loop_
_entity_poly.entity_id
_entity_poly.type
_entity_poly.pdbx_seq_one_letter_code
_entity_poly.pdbx_strand_id
1 'polypeptide(L)'
;FLELAMAPGARAFPMLREIEEDDASLFTEIAHAIREDGRWIDAGENDGAIVQRLTKNPEALGVFGFSFLIQNEDSIRGAKVDGIAPTFEEIAGGRYEISRSLYIYVKKAHVGVIAGLGEFIREFTDERAWGDEGYLIDKGLIPLPEDARRQMAAAARDFQPLSERPPS
;
A
#
# COMPACT_ATOMS: atom_id res chain seq x y z
N PHE A 1 -5.60 -1.62 5.06
CA PHE A 1 -5.85 -2.98 5.53
C PHE A 1 -7.32 -3.21 5.90
N LEU A 2 -7.95 -2.30 6.65
CA LEU A 2 -9.36 -2.43 7.08
C LEU A 2 -10.31 -2.54 5.86
N GLU A 3 -10.17 -1.66 4.89
CA GLU A 3 -11.03 -1.62 3.69
C GLU A 3 -10.71 -2.75 2.69
N LEU A 4 -9.43 -3.11 2.52
CA LEU A 4 -9.00 -4.04 1.49
C LEU A 4 -8.96 -5.52 1.95
N ALA A 5 -8.88 -5.77 3.25
CA ALA A 5 -8.80 -7.13 3.78
C ALA A 5 -9.91 -7.44 4.79
N MET A 6 -10.11 -6.61 5.80
CA MET A 6 -11.05 -6.92 6.87
C MET A 6 -12.51 -6.82 6.40
N ALA A 7 -12.91 -5.76 5.72
CA ALA A 7 -14.28 -5.60 5.23
C ALA A 7 -14.67 -6.68 4.19
N PRO A 8 -13.85 -6.99 3.15
CA PRO A 8 -14.12 -8.14 2.27
C PRO A 8 -14.18 -9.47 3.02
N GLY A 9 -13.27 -9.70 3.98
CA GLY A 9 -13.27 -10.88 4.82
C GLY A 9 -14.53 -10.99 5.69
N ALA A 10 -15.04 -9.89 6.21
CA ALA A 10 -16.30 -9.84 6.98
C ALA A 10 -17.49 -10.25 6.12
N ARG A 11 -17.52 -9.89 4.84
CA ARG A 11 -18.58 -10.29 3.89
C ARG A 11 -18.63 -11.80 3.62
N ALA A 12 -17.61 -12.57 3.96
CA ALA A 12 -17.64 -14.01 3.89
C ALA A 12 -18.65 -14.64 4.90
N PHE A 13 -19.04 -13.88 5.93
CA PHE A 13 -20.00 -14.30 6.94
C PHE A 13 -21.42 -13.84 6.57
N PRO A 14 -22.40 -14.76 6.33
CA PRO A 14 -23.75 -14.38 5.91
C PRO A 14 -24.43 -13.35 6.83
N MET A 15 -24.31 -13.51 8.14
CA MET A 15 -24.88 -12.60 9.13
C MET A 15 -24.34 -11.16 8.99
N LEU A 16 -23.06 -11.00 8.65
CA LEU A 16 -22.47 -9.67 8.49
C LEU A 16 -22.90 -9.02 7.16
N ARG A 17 -23.20 -9.79 6.13
CA ARG A 17 -23.80 -9.27 4.89
C ARG A 17 -25.22 -8.76 5.11
N GLU A 18 -26.03 -9.48 5.91
CA GLU A 18 -27.36 -9.01 6.29
C GLU A 18 -27.28 -7.67 7.05
N ILE A 19 -26.31 -7.53 7.96
CA ILE A 19 -26.07 -6.24 8.64
C ILE A 19 -25.67 -5.16 7.65
N GLU A 20 -24.81 -5.45 6.65
CA GLU A 20 -24.40 -4.47 5.63
C GLU A 20 -25.60 -3.98 4.79
N GLU A 21 -26.54 -4.87 4.45
CA GLU A 21 -27.77 -4.54 3.72
C GLU A 21 -28.71 -3.66 4.56
N ASP A 22 -28.81 -3.91 5.86
CA ASP A 22 -29.70 -3.20 6.76
C ASP A 22 -29.09 -1.88 7.29
N ASP A 23 -27.80 -1.90 7.66
CA ASP A 23 -27.04 -0.77 8.22
C ASP A 23 -25.56 -0.85 7.83
N ALA A 24 -25.19 -0.20 6.73
CA ALA A 24 -23.82 -0.14 6.24
C ALA A 24 -22.84 0.54 7.22
N SER A 25 -23.33 1.43 8.08
CA SER A 25 -22.50 2.10 9.11
C SER A 25 -22.12 1.13 10.22
N LEU A 26 -23.08 0.36 10.70
CA LEU A 26 -22.87 -0.68 11.70
C LEU A 26 -21.96 -1.80 11.15
N PHE A 27 -22.16 -2.21 9.89
CA PHE A 27 -21.26 -3.16 9.24
C PHE A 27 -19.82 -2.64 9.23
N THR A 28 -19.61 -1.39 8.84
CA THR A 28 -18.27 -0.78 8.80
C THR A 28 -17.63 -0.78 10.18
N GLU A 29 -18.38 -0.40 11.22
CA GLU A 29 -17.90 -0.42 12.62
C GLU A 29 -17.43 -1.82 13.03
N ILE A 30 -18.27 -2.83 12.78
CA ILE A 30 -17.96 -4.24 13.13
C ILE A 30 -16.78 -4.77 12.29
N ALA A 31 -16.81 -4.57 10.97
CA ALA A 31 -15.81 -5.09 10.05
C ALA A 31 -14.41 -4.45 10.27
N HIS A 32 -14.36 -3.21 10.76
CA HIS A 32 -13.11 -2.51 11.04
C HIS A 32 -12.64 -2.64 12.50
N ALA A 33 -13.43 -3.30 13.36
CA ALA A 33 -13.05 -3.49 14.75
C ALA A 33 -11.81 -4.39 14.86
N ILE A 34 -10.74 -3.85 15.42
CA ILE A 34 -9.54 -4.60 15.75
C ILE A 34 -9.73 -5.29 17.11
N ARG A 35 -9.34 -6.56 17.18
CA ARG A 35 -9.44 -7.34 18.42
C ARG A 35 -8.50 -6.80 19.50
N GLU A 36 -8.97 -6.77 20.75
CA GLU A 36 -8.25 -6.22 21.92
C GLU A 36 -7.79 -7.31 22.92
N ASP A 37 -7.83 -8.58 22.54
CA ASP A 37 -7.47 -9.71 23.41
C ASP A 37 -5.95 -9.98 23.47
N GLY A 38 -5.12 -9.06 22.97
CA GLY A 38 -3.67 -9.14 22.98
C GLY A 38 -3.06 -9.98 21.85
N ARG A 39 -3.88 -10.56 20.95
CA ARG A 39 -3.38 -11.28 19.76
C ARG A 39 -3.07 -10.37 18.61
N TRP A 40 -3.66 -9.18 18.59
CA TRP A 40 -3.25 -8.11 17.69
C TRP A 40 -2.22 -7.24 18.41
N ILE A 41 -1.09 -6.98 17.74
CA ILE A 41 -0.04 -6.11 18.25
C ILE A 41 0.18 -5.00 17.24
N ASP A 42 -0.13 -3.78 17.63
CA ASP A 42 0.25 -2.61 16.87
C ASP A 42 1.76 -2.39 17.00
N ALA A 43 2.48 -2.56 15.90
CA ALA A 43 3.93 -2.35 15.84
C ALA A 43 4.28 -0.92 15.37
N GLY A 44 3.28 -0.05 15.18
CA GLY A 44 3.43 1.25 14.56
C GLY A 44 3.92 1.13 13.12
N GLU A 45 4.64 2.15 12.67
CA GLU A 45 5.19 2.21 11.30
C GLU A 45 6.60 1.59 11.19
N ASN A 46 6.94 0.64 12.07
CA ASN A 46 8.26 0.00 12.08
C ASN A 46 8.22 -1.39 11.45
N ASP A 47 8.26 -1.44 10.12
CA ASP A 47 8.24 -2.68 9.35
C ASP A 47 9.40 -3.62 9.72
N GLY A 48 10.58 -3.08 10.05
CA GLY A 48 11.72 -3.88 10.51
C GLY A 48 11.45 -4.62 11.82
N ALA A 49 10.71 -4.00 12.75
CA ALA A 49 10.30 -4.66 13.98
C ALA A 49 9.27 -5.77 13.73
N ILE A 50 8.39 -5.59 12.75
CA ILE A 50 7.44 -6.63 12.32
C ILE A 50 8.21 -7.83 11.77
N VAL A 51 9.14 -7.65 10.86
CA VAL A 51 9.97 -8.71 10.29
C VAL A 51 10.72 -9.49 11.38
N GLN A 52 11.33 -8.79 12.35
CA GLN A 52 12.01 -9.44 13.48
C GLN A 52 11.07 -10.27 14.36
N ARG A 53 9.82 -9.86 14.52
CA ARG A 53 8.83 -10.63 15.27
C ARG A 53 8.39 -11.88 14.52
N LEU A 54 8.18 -11.76 13.19
CA LEU A 54 7.81 -12.89 12.33
C LEU A 54 8.90 -13.96 12.32
N THR A 55 10.18 -13.60 12.22
CA THR A 55 11.30 -14.56 12.28
C THR A 55 11.38 -15.30 13.61
N LYS A 56 10.93 -14.68 14.71
CA LYS A 56 10.89 -15.31 16.04
C LYS A 56 9.61 -16.09 16.31
N ASN A 57 8.55 -15.81 15.58
CA ASN A 57 7.25 -16.46 15.74
C ASN A 57 6.69 -16.88 14.36
N PRO A 58 7.05 -18.07 13.86
CA PRO A 58 6.65 -18.55 12.52
C PRO A 58 5.13 -18.72 12.33
N GLU A 59 4.36 -18.77 13.41
CA GLU A 59 2.90 -18.88 13.36
C GLU A 59 2.18 -17.51 13.31
N ALA A 60 2.94 -16.40 13.39
CA ALA A 60 2.37 -15.07 13.33
C ALA A 60 2.18 -14.59 11.89
N LEU A 61 1.19 -13.71 11.68
CA LEU A 61 1.01 -12.93 10.47
C LEU A 61 1.45 -11.49 10.74
N GLY A 62 2.03 -10.84 9.74
CA GLY A 62 2.39 -9.43 9.78
C GLY A 62 1.81 -8.67 8.58
N VAL A 63 1.48 -7.41 8.78
CA VAL A 63 1.02 -6.49 7.73
C VAL A 63 2.04 -5.37 7.62
N PHE A 64 2.67 -5.26 6.47
CA PHE A 64 3.73 -4.28 6.19
C PHE A 64 3.96 -4.15 4.68
N GLY A 65 4.82 -3.21 4.27
CA GLY A 65 5.04 -2.90 2.86
C GLY A 65 5.75 -4.01 2.08
N PHE A 66 5.38 -4.20 0.82
CA PHE A 66 5.95 -5.19 -0.09
C PHE A 66 7.49 -5.08 -0.21
N SER A 67 8.04 -3.87 -0.14
CA SER A 67 9.49 -3.66 -0.16
C SER A 67 10.24 -4.39 0.96
N PHE A 68 9.65 -4.48 2.15
CA PHE A 68 10.24 -5.23 3.26
C PHE A 68 10.10 -6.75 3.08
N LEU A 69 9.03 -7.21 2.43
CA LEU A 69 8.90 -8.63 2.07
C LEU A 69 10.05 -9.04 1.14
N ILE A 70 10.29 -8.31 0.06
CA ILE A 70 11.34 -8.62 -0.94
C ILE A 70 12.74 -8.56 -0.31
N GLN A 71 13.01 -7.56 0.55
CA GLN A 71 14.30 -7.44 1.21
C GLN A 71 14.59 -8.53 2.25
N ASN A 72 13.57 -9.32 2.65
CA ASN A 72 13.67 -10.36 3.67
C ASN A 72 13.09 -11.71 3.22
N GLU A 73 13.01 -11.97 1.92
CA GLU A 73 12.42 -13.18 1.34
C GLU A 73 13.08 -14.48 1.79
N ASP A 74 14.35 -14.44 2.22
CA ASP A 74 15.06 -15.55 2.82
C ASP A 74 14.50 -15.96 4.19
N SER A 75 13.83 -15.07 4.89
CA SER A 75 13.41 -15.23 6.29
C SER A 75 11.91 -15.28 6.50
N ILE A 76 11.15 -14.67 5.60
CA ILE A 76 9.69 -14.55 5.67
C ILE A 76 9.05 -14.84 4.31
N ARG A 77 7.75 -15.14 4.30
CA ARG A 77 7.00 -15.41 3.09
C ARG A 77 5.75 -14.55 3.02
N GLY A 78 5.42 -14.09 1.81
CA GLY A 78 4.16 -13.43 1.56
C GLY A 78 2.99 -14.42 1.60
N ALA A 79 1.95 -14.05 2.35
CA ALA A 79 0.73 -14.83 2.41
C ALA A 79 -0.06 -14.72 1.09
N LYS A 80 -0.62 -15.83 0.63
CA LYS A 80 -1.56 -15.80 -0.50
C LYS A 80 -2.90 -15.25 -0.04
N VAL A 81 -3.48 -14.38 -0.87
CA VAL A 81 -4.86 -13.90 -0.73
C VAL A 81 -5.65 -14.42 -1.92
N ASP A 82 -6.73 -15.14 -1.68
CA ASP A 82 -7.54 -15.81 -2.69
C ASP A 82 -6.73 -16.67 -3.68
N GLY A 83 -5.69 -17.32 -3.16
CA GLY A 83 -4.79 -18.16 -3.95
C GLY A 83 -3.67 -17.43 -4.67
N ILE A 84 -3.70 -16.10 -4.72
CA ILE A 84 -2.70 -15.24 -5.38
C ILE A 84 -1.58 -14.90 -4.40
N ALA A 85 -0.33 -15.10 -4.80
CA ALA A 85 0.83 -14.72 -4.02
C ALA A 85 1.20 -13.24 -4.26
N PRO A 86 1.77 -12.53 -3.29
CA PRO A 86 2.24 -11.16 -3.49
C PRO A 86 3.58 -11.16 -4.26
N THR A 87 3.51 -11.42 -5.56
CA THR A 87 4.64 -11.26 -6.47
C THR A 87 4.57 -9.91 -7.17
N PHE A 88 5.70 -9.49 -7.74
CA PHE A 88 5.77 -8.25 -8.52
C PHE A 88 4.70 -8.22 -9.62
N GLU A 89 4.57 -9.31 -10.40
CA GLU A 89 3.64 -9.40 -11.53
C GLU A 89 2.18 -9.40 -11.08
N GLU A 90 1.87 -10.06 -9.95
CA GLU A 90 0.51 -10.14 -9.44
C GLU A 90 0.05 -8.80 -8.86
N ILE A 91 0.96 -8.06 -8.21
CA ILE A 91 0.68 -6.72 -7.67
C ILE A 91 0.62 -5.70 -8.81
N ALA A 92 1.58 -5.68 -9.73
CA ALA A 92 1.60 -4.79 -10.88
C ALA A 92 0.38 -4.99 -11.78
N GLY A 93 -0.06 -6.25 -11.95
CA GLY A 93 -1.25 -6.63 -12.70
C GLY A 93 -2.58 -6.42 -11.96
N GLY A 94 -2.55 -5.95 -10.70
CA GLY A 94 -3.75 -5.71 -9.89
C GLY A 94 -4.48 -6.98 -9.44
N ARG A 95 -3.88 -8.18 -9.59
CA ARG A 95 -4.50 -9.44 -9.18
C ARG A 95 -4.36 -9.74 -7.69
N TYR A 96 -3.35 -9.15 -7.03
CA TYR A 96 -3.23 -9.22 -5.58
C TYR A 96 -4.06 -8.10 -4.94
N GLU A 97 -5.30 -8.41 -4.57
CA GLU A 97 -6.35 -7.43 -4.24
C GLU A 97 -6.06 -6.53 -3.04
N ILE A 98 -5.18 -6.95 -2.11
CA ILE A 98 -4.80 -6.11 -0.97
C ILE A 98 -3.61 -5.18 -1.26
N SER A 99 -3.35 -4.91 -2.53
CA SER A 99 -2.37 -3.91 -2.97
C SER A 99 -3.01 -2.53 -3.11
N ARG A 100 -2.23 -1.49 -2.92
CA ARG A 100 -2.65 -0.10 -3.13
C ARG A 100 -1.50 0.74 -3.66
N SER A 101 -1.85 1.79 -4.39
CA SER A 101 -0.88 2.78 -4.87
C SER A 101 -0.25 3.56 -3.71
N LEU A 102 1.02 3.90 -3.86
CA LEU A 102 1.73 4.83 -3.00
C LEU A 102 1.57 6.26 -3.54
N TYR A 103 1.30 7.22 -2.66
CA TYR A 103 1.13 8.62 -3.03
C TYR A 103 2.13 9.51 -2.30
N ILE A 104 2.68 10.48 -3.02
CA ILE A 104 3.45 11.58 -2.44
C ILE A 104 2.62 12.85 -2.53
N TYR A 105 2.43 13.52 -1.41
CA TYR A 105 1.71 14.79 -1.33
C TYR A 105 2.69 15.94 -1.15
N VAL A 106 2.61 16.92 -2.04
CA VAL A 106 3.46 18.11 -2.01
C VAL A 106 2.60 19.35 -1.79
N LYS A 107 2.93 20.13 -0.78
CA LYS A 107 2.26 21.41 -0.54
C LYS A 107 2.72 22.44 -1.58
N LYS A 108 1.83 22.79 -2.52
CA LYS A 108 2.13 23.71 -3.63
C LYS A 108 2.75 25.04 -3.17
N ALA A 109 2.28 25.58 -2.04
CA ALA A 109 2.81 26.82 -1.48
C ALA A 109 4.30 26.75 -1.05
N HIS A 110 4.87 25.55 -0.94
CA HIS A 110 6.29 25.34 -0.63
C HIS A 110 7.18 25.30 -1.88
N VAL A 111 6.59 25.14 -3.06
CA VAL A 111 7.35 25.11 -4.32
C VAL A 111 7.91 26.52 -4.59
N GLY A 112 9.22 26.59 -4.84
CA GLY A 112 9.94 27.87 -4.98
C GLY A 112 10.33 28.54 -3.66
N VAL A 113 9.80 28.07 -2.51
CA VAL A 113 10.17 28.54 -1.17
C VAL A 113 11.19 27.61 -0.53
N ILE A 114 10.94 26.30 -0.60
CA ILE A 114 11.87 25.28 -0.11
C ILE A 114 12.84 24.94 -1.25
N ALA A 115 14.13 25.22 -1.01
CA ALA A 115 15.18 24.90 -1.98
C ALA A 115 15.23 23.39 -2.25
N GLY A 116 15.35 23.00 -3.51
CA GLY A 116 15.46 21.61 -3.94
C GLY A 116 14.13 20.86 -4.05
N LEU A 117 13.00 21.40 -3.59
CA LEU A 117 11.72 20.69 -3.63
C LEU A 117 11.28 20.38 -5.07
N GLY A 118 11.42 21.32 -5.98
CA GLY A 118 11.08 21.13 -7.40
C GLY A 118 12.00 20.11 -8.09
N GLU A 119 13.29 20.14 -7.75
CA GLU A 119 14.30 19.19 -8.21
C GLU A 119 13.99 17.78 -7.71
N PHE A 120 13.66 17.63 -6.43
CA PHE A 120 13.28 16.37 -5.83
C PHE A 120 12.05 15.75 -6.53
N ILE A 121 11.02 16.55 -6.81
CA ILE A 121 9.80 16.06 -7.49
C ILE A 121 10.14 15.61 -8.92
N ARG A 122 10.97 16.37 -9.64
CA ARG A 122 11.42 16.00 -10.99
C ARG A 122 12.24 14.72 -10.99
N GLU A 123 13.18 14.56 -10.05
CA GLU A 123 13.97 13.34 -9.91
C GLU A 123 13.10 12.14 -9.56
N PHE A 124 12.19 12.31 -8.58
CA PHE A 124 11.30 11.23 -8.14
C PHE A 124 10.36 10.77 -9.28
N THR A 125 9.96 11.66 -10.19
CA THR A 125 9.09 11.35 -11.33
C THR A 125 9.85 11.14 -12.64
N ASP A 126 11.16 10.95 -12.59
CA ASP A 126 12.00 10.59 -13.74
C ASP A 126 11.98 9.07 -13.96
N GLU A 127 11.97 8.63 -15.21
CA GLU A 127 11.97 7.19 -15.55
C GLU A 127 13.19 6.45 -14.97
N ARG A 128 14.31 7.14 -14.76
CA ARG A 128 15.51 6.57 -14.10
C ARG A 128 15.26 6.24 -12.62
N ALA A 129 14.28 6.89 -11.98
CA ALA A 129 13.92 6.64 -10.60
C ALA A 129 12.80 5.61 -10.48
N TRP A 130 11.66 5.85 -11.11
CA TRP A 130 10.46 5.06 -10.91
C TRP A 130 10.00 4.24 -12.13
N GLY A 131 10.75 4.28 -13.25
CA GLY A 131 10.46 3.49 -14.45
C GLY A 131 10.72 2.00 -14.28
N ASP A 132 10.49 1.22 -15.34
CA ASP A 132 10.60 -0.25 -15.30
C ASP A 132 12.03 -0.74 -15.02
N GLU A 133 13.04 0.08 -15.29
CA GLU A 133 14.46 -0.15 -14.95
C GLU A 133 14.97 0.92 -13.95
N GLY A 134 14.06 1.56 -13.23
CA GLY A 134 14.39 2.63 -12.29
C GLY A 134 15.03 2.10 -11.00
N TYR A 135 15.96 2.88 -10.41
CA TYR A 135 16.68 2.46 -9.20
C TYR A 135 15.79 2.24 -7.96
N LEU A 136 14.53 2.71 -7.96
CA LEU A 136 13.60 2.45 -6.87
C LEU A 136 13.01 1.04 -6.91
N ILE A 137 13.11 0.32 -8.04
CA ILE A 137 12.70 -1.09 -8.12
C ILE A 137 13.52 -1.94 -7.17
N ASP A 138 14.82 -1.72 -7.08
CA ASP A 138 15.72 -2.40 -6.14
C ASP A 138 15.33 -2.14 -4.67
N LYS A 139 14.49 -1.14 -4.41
CA LYS A 139 13.91 -0.82 -3.10
C LYS A 139 12.51 -1.38 -2.91
N GLY A 140 12.01 -2.16 -3.88
CA GLY A 140 10.68 -2.77 -3.85
C GLY A 140 9.56 -1.88 -4.38
N LEU A 141 9.88 -0.80 -5.12
CA LEU A 141 8.85 -0.06 -5.85
C LEU A 141 8.32 -0.92 -7.00
N ILE A 142 7.01 -1.00 -7.13
CA ILE A 142 6.34 -1.55 -8.29
C ILE A 142 5.90 -0.36 -9.16
N PRO A 143 6.45 -0.20 -10.38
CA PRO A 143 6.09 0.91 -11.26
C PRO A 143 4.63 0.87 -11.66
N LEU A 144 4.02 2.04 -11.81
CA LEU A 144 2.75 2.17 -12.51
C LEU A 144 2.94 1.87 -14.01
N PRO A 145 1.87 1.52 -14.75
CA PRO A 145 1.92 1.45 -16.21
C PRO A 145 2.49 2.74 -16.83
N GLU A 146 3.20 2.61 -17.95
CA GLU A 146 3.96 3.70 -18.57
C GLU A 146 3.12 4.97 -18.84
N ASP A 147 1.88 4.77 -19.32
CA ASP A 147 0.98 5.92 -19.60
C ASP A 147 0.56 6.62 -18.32
N ALA A 148 0.31 5.89 -17.22
CA ALA A 148 0.00 6.47 -15.93
C ALA A 148 1.22 7.23 -15.37
N ARG A 149 2.43 6.66 -15.49
CA ARG A 149 3.67 7.35 -15.11
C ARG A 149 3.85 8.67 -15.87
N ARG A 150 3.68 8.65 -17.20
CA ARG A 150 3.77 9.85 -18.03
C ARG A 150 2.77 10.93 -17.62
N GLN A 151 1.52 10.54 -17.34
CA GLN A 151 0.49 11.45 -16.89
C GLN A 151 0.83 12.04 -15.51
N MET A 152 1.25 11.22 -14.57
CA MET A 152 1.63 11.68 -13.22
C MET A 152 2.87 12.57 -13.26
N ALA A 153 3.88 12.24 -14.07
CA ALA A 153 5.08 13.07 -14.25
C ALA A 153 4.74 14.44 -14.85
N ALA A 154 3.82 14.49 -15.81
CA ALA A 154 3.35 15.77 -16.36
C ALA A 154 2.62 16.62 -15.30
N ALA A 155 1.67 16.01 -14.57
CA ALA A 155 0.94 16.70 -13.50
C ALA A 155 1.88 17.20 -12.38
N ALA A 156 2.88 16.40 -12.01
CA ALA A 156 3.88 16.76 -11.01
C ALA A 156 4.78 17.92 -11.47
N ARG A 157 5.18 17.91 -12.74
CA ARG A 157 6.03 18.96 -13.35
C ARG A 157 5.34 20.30 -13.36
N ASP A 158 4.02 20.31 -13.64
CA ASP A 158 3.20 21.51 -13.69
C ASP A 158 2.62 21.89 -12.32
N PHE A 159 2.93 21.14 -11.26
CA PHE A 159 2.37 21.30 -9.92
C PHE A 159 0.83 21.44 -9.94
N GLN A 160 0.17 20.59 -10.72
CA GLN A 160 -1.28 20.60 -10.80
C GLN A 160 -1.88 20.23 -9.44
N PRO A 161 -2.81 21.05 -8.90
CA PRO A 161 -3.48 20.71 -7.66
C PRO A 161 -4.28 19.42 -7.82
N LEU A 162 -4.30 18.60 -6.78
CA LEU A 162 -5.22 17.48 -6.71
C LEU A 162 -6.65 18.03 -6.62
N SER A 163 -7.47 17.78 -7.65
CA SER A 163 -8.86 18.23 -7.69
C SER A 163 -9.78 17.36 -6.84
N GLU A 164 -9.43 16.07 -6.72
CA GLU A 164 -10.14 15.07 -5.91
C GLU A 164 -9.13 14.11 -5.31
N ARG A 165 -9.49 13.49 -4.18
CA ARG A 165 -8.68 12.42 -3.60
C ARG A 165 -8.61 11.27 -4.60
N PRO A 166 -7.41 10.79 -5.00
CA PRO A 166 -7.33 9.65 -5.89
C PRO A 166 -8.04 8.45 -5.27
N PRO A 167 -8.66 7.60 -6.07
CA PRO A 167 -9.28 6.37 -5.58
C PRO A 167 -8.24 5.55 -4.82
N SER A 168 -8.66 5.02 -3.70
CA SER A 168 -7.87 4.14 -2.82
C SER A 168 -7.62 2.78 -3.45
#